data_e924b39f18d5938b7f62bcc9163d04ad
#
_entry.id   e924b39f18d5938b7f62bcc9163d04ad
#
_cell.length_a   1.000
_cell.length_b   1.000
_cell.length_c   1.000
_cell.angle_alpha   90.00
_cell.angle_beta   90.00
_cell.angle_gamma   90.00
#
_symmetry.space_group_name_H-M   'P 1'
#
loop_
_entity.id
_entity.type
_entity.pdbx_description
1 polymer ?
#
loop_
_entity_poly.entity_id
_entity_poly.type
_entity_poly.pdbx_seq_one_letter_code
_entity_poly.pdbx_strand_id
1 'polypeptide(L)'
;KLFPQFLTLEPWEFGILFRGRESIEELAWAQDYLADKKKIQAGNAGYACCGLIPYRMKNKQGISVHVGGAFYDHKPVSLQIYVEYGGVCGAVSKGAAGFVKAKGIPSYTIGQPGHCAFVWKGIDGEWKIGNNIYGWVWSEGGSGGPWKGAVSTITELPRFWKKNAAASNLCYYLSLLAADPQKA
;
A
#
# COMPACT_ATOMS: atom_id res chain seq x y z
N LYS A 1 2.37 -16.31 7.75
CA LYS A 1 2.78 -16.93 6.48
C LYS A 1 2.59 -15.91 5.35
N LEU A 2 3.63 -15.76 4.50
CA LEU A 2 3.59 -14.87 3.32
C LEU A 2 2.74 -15.48 2.21
N PHE A 3 2.24 -14.65 1.31
CA PHE A 3 1.52 -15.08 0.12
C PHE A 3 2.47 -15.46 -1.03
N PRO A 4 2.02 -16.26 -2.01
CA PRO A 4 2.89 -16.77 -3.09
C PRO A 4 3.57 -15.68 -3.91
N GLN A 5 2.96 -14.50 -4.06
CA GLN A 5 3.54 -13.37 -4.78
C GLN A 5 4.94 -13.00 -4.28
N PHE A 6 5.21 -13.20 -2.97
CA PHE A 6 6.52 -12.91 -2.38
C PHE A 6 7.66 -13.68 -3.06
N LEU A 7 7.39 -14.90 -3.51
CA LEU A 7 8.40 -15.77 -4.13
C LEU A 7 8.73 -15.37 -5.58
N THR A 8 7.93 -14.51 -6.18
CA THR A 8 8.06 -14.07 -7.57
C THR A 8 8.39 -12.58 -7.70
N LEU A 9 8.83 -11.96 -6.60
CA LEU A 9 9.17 -10.53 -6.60
C LEU A 9 10.46 -10.28 -7.36
N GLU A 10 10.44 -9.25 -8.18
CA GLU A 10 11.60 -8.66 -8.81
C GLU A 10 12.38 -7.79 -7.80
N PRO A 11 13.69 -7.59 -7.97
CA PRO A 11 14.49 -6.79 -7.03
C PRO A 11 13.92 -5.38 -6.73
N TRP A 12 13.37 -4.70 -7.72
CA TRP A 12 12.75 -3.38 -7.54
C TRP A 12 11.44 -3.45 -6.73
N GLU A 13 10.73 -4.57 -6.79
CA GLU A 13 9.49 -4.78 -6.04
C GLU A 13 9.76 -4.96 -4.54
N PHE A 14 10.90 -5.56 -4.18
CA PHE A 14 11.36 -5.57 -2.79
C PHE A 14 11.59 -4.15 -2.27
N GLY A 15 12.11 -3.25 -3.12
CA GLY A 15 12.25 -1.84 -2.78
C GLY A 15 10.90 -1.19 -2.42
N ILE A 16 9.81 -1.54 -3.11
CA ILE A 16 8.46 -1.08 -2.78
C ILE A 16 7.95 -1.75 -1.51
N LEU A 17 8.17 -3.06 -1.36
CA LEU A 17 7.73 -3.82 -0.19
C LEU A 17 8.31 -3.26 1.11
N PHE A 18 9.61 -2.94 1.11
CA PHE A 18 10.32 -2.43 2.29
C PHE A 18 10.25 -0.91 2.47
N ARG A 19 9.81 -0.17 1.46
CA ARG A 19 9.49 1.25 1.60
C ARG A 19 8.10 1.42 2.20
N GLY A 20 8.05 1.67 3.49
CA GLY A 20 6.82 1.90 4.21
C GLY A 20 7.08 2.74 5.45
N ARG A 21 6.01 3.14 6.09
CA ARG A 21 6.05 3.77 7.42
C ARG A 21 5.86 2.74 8.52
N GLU A 22 5.44 1.55 8.13
CA GLU A 22 5.14 0.44 9.01
C GLU A 22 6.44 -0.09 9.63
N SER A 23 6.48 -0.19 10.96
CA SER A 23 7.59 -0.83 11.64
C SER A 23 7.52 -2.36 11.50
N ILE A 24 8.62 -3.05 11.83
CA ILE A 24 8.67 -4.53 11.81
C ILE A 24 7.63 -5.09 12.79
N GLU A 25 7.49 -4.49 13.95
CA GLU A 25 6.53 -4.89 14.98
C GLU A 25 5.09 -4.70 14.51
N GLU A 26 4.82 -3.61 13.79
CA GLU A 26 3.51 -3.33 13.20
C GLU A 26 3.16 -4.35 12.11
N LEU A 27 4.12 -4.71 11.26
CA LEU A 27 3.92 -5.74 10.23
C LEU A 27 3.76 -7.14 10.85
N ALA A 28 4.50 -7.46 11.93
CA ALA A 28 4.35 -8.70 12.66
C ALA A 28 2.95 -8.80 13.29
N TRP A 29 2.50 -7.73 13.97
CA TRP A 29 1.13 -7.65 14.49
C TRP A 29 0.09 -7.84 13.38
N ALA A 30 0.29 -7.21 12.22
CA ALA A 30 -0.62 -7.35 11.09
C ALA A 30 -0.68 -8.79 10.55
N GLN A 31 0.45 -9.51 10.54
CA GLN A 31 0.47 -10.94 10.17
C GLN A 31 -0.38 -11.79 11.12
N ASP A 32 -0.24 -11.56 12.44
CA ASP A 32 -1.01 -12.26 13.47
C ASP A 32 -2.50 -11.89 13.37
N TYR A 33 -2.81 -10.61 13.21
CA TYR A 33 -4.18 -10.14 13.02
C TYR A 33 -4.86 -10.76 11.79
N LEU A 34 -4.09 -11.05 10.73
CA LEU A 34 -4.58 -11.68 9.51
C LEU A 34 -4.66 -13.20 9.59
N ALA A 35 -4.11 -13.84 10.63
CA ALA A 35 -4.01 -15.30 10.70
C ALA A 35 -5.38 -16.00 10.61
N ASP A 36 -6.38 -15.45 11.29
CA ASP A 36 -7.75 -15.97 11.33
C ASP A 36 -8.67 -15.43 10.25
N LYS A 37 -8.20 -14.52 9.40
CA LYS A 37 -9.01 -13.86 8.37
C LYS A 37 -9.06 -14.69 7.09
N LYS A 38 -9.70 -15.87 7.14
CA LYS A 38 -9.78 -16.84 6.02
C LYS A 38 -10.31 -16.28 4.70
N LYS A 39 -11.08 -15.18 4.73
CA LYS A 39 -11.59 -14.50 3.53
C LYS A 39 -10.51 -13.72 2.78
N ILE A 40 -9.38 -13.43 3.41
CA ILE A 40 -8.25 -12.72 2.80
C ILE A 40 -7.31 -13.74 2.21
N GLN A 41 -7.31 -13.83 0.89
CA GLN A 41 -6.52 -14.78 0.11
C GLN A 41 -5.60 -14.02 -0.86
N ALA A 42 -4.59 -14.70 -1.37
CA ALA A 42 -3.60 -14.11 -2.28
C ALA A 42 -4.22 -13.41 -3.51
N GLY A 43 -5.29 -13.97 -4.06
CA GLY A 43 -5.96 -13.43 -5.26
C GLY A 43 -6.82 -12.19 -5.01
N ASN A 44 -7.24 -11.95 -3.76
CA ASN A 44 -8.12 -10.83 -3.41
C ASN A 44 -7.54 -9.89 -2.33
N ALA A 45 -6.31 -10.09 -1.93
CA ALA A 45 -5.71 -9.47 -0.75
C ALA A 45 -5.93 -7.95 -0.68
N GLY A 46 -5.65 -7.23 -1.76
CA GLY A 46 -5.79 -5.77 -1.77
C GLY A 46 -7.24 -5.32 -1.56
N TYR A 47 -8.19 -5.97 -2.20
CA TYR A 47 -9.61 -5.62 -2.03
C TYR A 47 -10.14 -6.02 -0.66
N ALA A 48 -9.81 -7.23 -0.20
CA ALA A 48 -10.29 -7.76 1.07
C ALA A 48 -9.72 -6.99 2.27
N CYS A 49 -8.47 -6.53 2.19
CA CYS A 49 -7.86 -5.72 3.25
C CYS A 49 -8.50 -4.34 3.42
N CYS A 50 -9.13 -3.78 2.38
CA CYS A 50 -9.93 -2.55 2.55
C CYS A 50 -11.05 -2.73 3.59
N GLY A 51 -11.67 -3.89 3.62
CA GLY A 51 -12.76 -4.20 4.57
C GLY A 51 -12.33 -4.34 6.03
N LEU A 52 -11.02 -4.35 6.32
CA LEU A 52 -10.50 -4.37 7.69
C LEU A 52 -10.56 -2.99 8.36
N ILE A 53 -10.64 -1.93 7.58
CA ILE A 53 -10.62 -0.55 8.08
C ILE A 53 -12.03 0.04 7.94
N PRO A 54 -12.72 0.32 9.04
CA PRO A 54 -14.05 0.91 8.99
C PRO A 54 -14.03 2.30 8.34
N TYR A 55 -14.89 2.54 7.35
CA TYR A 55 -15.05 3.88 6.78
C TYR A 55 -15.84 4.75 7.76
N ARG A 56 -15.21 5.80 8.29
CA ARG A 56 -15.82 6.68 9.30
C ARG A 56 -15.46 8.13 9.08
N MET A 57 -16.47 9.00 9.05
CA MET A 57 -16.32 10.46 9.03
C MET A 57 -16.15 11.06 10.44
N LYS A 58 -16.66 10.35 11.46
CA LYS A 58 -16.54 10.73 12.87
C LYS A 58 -16.11 9.52 13.71
N ASN A 59 -15.31 9.75 14.73
CA ASN A 59 -14.95 8.73 15.71
C ASN A 59 -16.11 8.50 16.71
N LYS A 60 -15.89 7.62 17.69
CA LYS A 60 -16.91 7.29 18.72
C LYS A 60 -17.31 8.48 19.58
N GLN A 61 -16.44 9.49 19.71
CA GLN A 61 -16.67 10.73 20.45
C GLN A 61 -17.33 11.83 19.58
N GLY A 62 -17.64 11.53 18.32
CA GLY A 62 -18.24 12.48 17.39
C GLY A 62 -17.24 13.43 16.72
N ILE A 63 -15.92 13.26 16.96
CA ILE A 63 -14.88 14.10 16.39
C ILE A 63 -14.71 13.76 14.90
N SER A 64 -14.74 14.80 14.06
CA SER A 64 -14.59 14.66 12.61
C SER A 64 -13.18 14.20 12.23
N VAL A 65 -13.08 13.36 11.20
CA VAL A 65 -11.79 12.94 10.59
C VAL A 65 -10.97 14.11 10.06
N HIS A 66 -11.62 15.22 9.72
CA HIS A 66 -10.95 16.44 9.23
C HIS A 66 -10.19 17.20 10.32
N VAL A 67 -10.40 16.87 11.60
CA VAL A 67 -9.65 17.47 12.72
C VAL A 67 -8.28 16.80 12.92
N GLY A 68 -7.92 15.83 12.07
CA GLY A 68 -6.60 15.19 12.09
C GLY A 68 -6.36 14.35 13.34
N GLY A 69 -5.27 14.65 14.08
CA GLY A 69 -4.85 13.82 15.22
C GLY A 69 -5.89 13.63 16.30
N ALA A 70 -6.77 14.60 16.54
CA ALA A 70 -7.84 14.46 17.53
C ALA A 70 -8.85 13.36 17.19
N PHE A 71 -9.04 13.05 15.89
CA PHE A 71 -9.86 11.91 15.47
C PHE A 71 -9.32 10.58 16.01
N TYR A 72 -8.01 10.47 16.17
CA TYR A 72 -7.29 9.29 16.69
C TYR A 72 -6.90 9.43 18.17
N ASP A 73 -7.55 10.30 18.92
CA ASP A 73 -7.19 10.60 20.32
C ASP A 73 -5.70 10.96 20.49
N HIS A 74 -5.15 11.65 19.51
CA HIS A 74 -3.71 12.02 19.41
C HIS A 74 -2.75 10.84 19.45
N LYS A 75 -3.23 9.61 19.27
CA LYS A 75 -2.37 8.42 19.17
C LYS A 75 -1.58 8.43 17.86
N PRO A 76 -0.34 7.95 17.85
CA PRO A 76 0.42 7.73 16.63
C PRO A 76 -0.34 6.81 15.67
N VAL A 77 -0.45 7.21 14.42
CA VAL A 77 -1.19 6.44 13.42
C VAL A 77 -0.45 5.16 13.07
N SER A 78 -1.11 4.03 13.19
CA SER A 78 -0.64 2.67 12.89
C SER A 78 -1.76 1.82 12.29
N LEU A 79 -1.44 0.59 11.86
CA LEU A 79 -2.46 -0.36 11.37
C LEU A 79 -3.50 -0.69 12.44
N GLN A 80 -3.07 -0.83 13.71
CA GLN A 80 -3.97 -1.02 14.85
C GLN A 80 -4.95 0.15 14.98
N ILE A 81 -4.44 1.37 14.91
CA ILE A 81 -5.25 2.58 15.01
C ILE A 81 -6.23 2.68 13.85
N TYR A 82 -5.82 2.34 12.63
CA TYR A 82 -6.75 2.30 11.49
C TYR A 82 -7.87 1.27 11.67
N VAL A 83 -7.57 0.09 12.22
CA VAL A 83 -8.59 -0.92 12.52
C VAL A 83 -9.55 -0.45 13.61
N GLU A 84 -9.04 0.17 14.67
CA GLU A 84 -9.82 0.63 15.81
C GLU A 84 -10.71 1.83 15.48
N TYR A 85 -10.12 2.88 14.92
CA TYR A 85 -10.81 4.16 14.68
C TYR A 85 -11.46 4.23 13.31
N GLY A 86 -10.90 3.54 12.32
CA GLY A 86 -11.27 3.70 10.91
C GLY A 86 -10.74 5.00 10.33
N GLY A 87 -11.49 5.57 9.43
CA GLY A 87 -11.20 6.83 8.76
C GLY A 87 -11.79 6.85 7.35
N VAL A 88 -11.38 7.83 6.57
CA VAL A 88 -11.82 7.95 5.16
C VAL A 88 -10.82 7.27 4.21
N CYS A 89 -10.91 7.56 2.92
CA CYS A 89 -10.12 6.93 1.86
C CYS A 89 -8.62 6.79 2.18
N GLY A 90 -8.02 7.80 2.81
CA GLY A 90 -6.61 7.76 3.20
C GLY A 90 -6.28 6.70 4.24
N ALA A 91 -7.14 6.52 5.27
CA ALA A 91 -6.98 5.47 6.28
C ALA A 91 -7.19 4.08 5.66
N VAL A 92 -8.25 3.92 4.85
CA VAL A 92 -8.55 2.66 4.16
C VAL A 92 -7.40 2.25 3.26
N SER A 93 -6.89 3.15 2.41
CA SER A 93 -5.82 2.83 1.47
C SER A 93 -4.47 2.57 2.14
N LYS A 94 -4.10 3.38 3.15
CA LYS A 94 -2.85 3.18 3.90
C LYS A 94 -2.90 1.89 4.71
N GLY A 95 -4.02 1.65 5.40
CA GLY A 95 -4.20 0.42 6.17
C GLY A 95 -4.21 -0.82 5.29
N ALA A 96 -4.97 -0.81 4.18
CA ALA A 96 -4.99 -1.93 3.25
C ALA A 96 -3.60 -2.21 2.66
N ALA A 97 -2.86 -1.17 2.23
CA ALA A 97 -1.50 -1.32 1.73
C ALA A 97 -0.57 -1.95 2.78
N GLY A 98 -0.64 -1.52 4.05
CA GLY A 98 0.16 -2.09 5.13
C GLY A 98 -0.17 -3.56 5.40
N PHE A 99 -1.45 -3.94 5.44
CA PHE A 99 -1.85 -5.34 5.58
C PHE A 99 -1.39 -6.22 4.42
N VAL A 100 -1.45 -5.71 3.20
CA VAL A 100 -0.96 -6.40 2.00
C VAL A 100 0.56 -6.60 2.08
N LYS A 101 1.32 -5.58 2.51
CA LYS A 101 2.77 -5.69 2.78
C LYS A 101 3.09 -6.74 3.85
N ALA A 102 2.30 -6.81 4.93
CA ALA A 102 2.48 -7.83 5.97
C ALA A 102 2.37 -9.26 5.42
N LYS A 103 1.73 -9.46 4.28
CA LYS A 103 1.69 -10.74 3.54
C LYS A 103 2.77 -10.88 2.46
N GLY A 104 3.71 -9.93 2.40
CA GLY A 104 4.83 -9.97 1.43
C GLY A 104 4.45 -9.50 0.03
N ILE A 105 3.37 -8.73 -0.12
CA ILE A 105 2.94 -8.19 -1.41
C ILE A 105 3.35 -6.71 -1.50
N PRO A 106 4.11 -6.31 -2.50
CA PRO A 106 4.43 -4.90 -2.73
C PRO A 106 3.17 -4.07 -2.94
N SER A 107 3.07 -2.97 -2.22
CA SER A 107 1.92 -2.07 -2.28
C SER A 107 2.30 -0.67 -1.83
N TYR A 108 1.61 0.34 -2.36
CA TYR A 108 1.75 1.73 -1.92
C TYR A 108 0.51 2.55 -2.25
N THR A 109 0.31 3.64 -1.53
CA THR A 109 -0.82 4.54 -1.77
C THR A 109 -0.58 5.44 -2.98
N ILE A 110 -1.65 5.69 -3.73
CA ILE A 110 -1.66 6.61 -4.87
C ILE A 110 -2.78 7.64 -4.71
N GLY A 111 -2.59 8.81 -5.33
CA GLY A 111 -3.63 9.83 -5.41
C GLY A 111 -4.56 9.59 -6.60
N GLN A 112 -5.85 9.72 -6.36
CA GLN A 112 -6.87 9.98 -7.37
C GLN A 112 -7.48 11.35 -7.09
N PRO A 113 -8.14 12.02 -8.04
CA PRO A 113 -8.72 13.34 -7.80
C PRO A 113 -9.69 13.34 -6.63
N GLY A 114 -9.36 14.09 -5.57
CA GLY A 114 -10.17 14.13 -4.34
C GLY A 114 -10.21 12.82 -3.54
N HIS A 115 -9.36 11.84 -3.86
CA HIS A 115 -9.39 10.52 -3.27
C HIS A 115 -7.99 9.93 -3.08
N CYS A 116 -7.86 9.03 -2.11
CA CYS A 116 -6.67 8.21 -1.91
C CYS A 116 -7.01 6.75 -2.22
N ALA A 117 -6.32 6.19 -3.20
CA ALA A 117 -6.33 4.77 -3.54
C ALA A 117 -4.97 4.14 -3.19
N PHE A 118 -4.77 2.87 -3.50
CA PHE A 118 -3.47 2.22 -3.44
C PHE A 118 -3.32 1.19 -4.54
N VAL A 119 -2.08 0.81 -4.83
CA VAL A 119 -1.76 -0.25 -5.77
C VAL A 119 -1.08 -1.40 -5.06
N TRP A 120 -1.27 -2.60 -5.59
CA TRP A 120 -0.70 -3.83 -5.06
C TRP A 120 -0.47 -4.86 -6.18
N LYS A 121 0.55 -5.73 -6.00
CA LYS A 121 0.85 -6.79 -6.97
C LYS A 121 -0.13 -7.94 -6.82
N GLY A 122 -0.90 -8.22 -7.86
CA GLY A 122 -1.80 -9.38 -7.93
C GLY A 122 -1.04 -10.71 -8.02
N ILE A 123 -1.76 -11.82 -7.80
CA ILE A 123 -1.20 -13.17 -7.91
C ILE A 123 -0.83 -13.53 -9.37
N ASP A 124 -1.46 -12.87 -10.33
CA ASP A 124 -1.18 -12.95 -11.76
C ASP A 124 0.06 -12.13 -12.19
N GLY A 125 0.73 -11.49 -11.24
CA GLY A 125 1.88 -10.62 -11.49
C GLY A 125 1.51 -9.21 -11.95
N GLU A 126 0.24 -8.95 -12.22
CA GLU A 126 -0.25 -7.62 -12.64
C GLU A 126 -0.47 -6.70 -11.44
N TRP A 127 -0.21 -5.42 -11.65
CA TRP A 127 -0.51 -4.41 -10.65
C TRP A 127 -1.99 -4.03 -10.70
N LYS A 128 -2.63 -3.98 -9.54
CA LYS A 128 -4.06 -3.70 -9.36
C LYS A 128 -4.26 -2.47 -8.49
N ILE A 129 -5.41 -1.82 -8.65
CA ILE A 129 -5.78 -0.65 -7.85
C ILE A 129 -6.85 -1.07 -6.85
N GLY A 130 -6.57 -0.88 -5.56
CA GLY A 130 -7.52 -1.06 -4.47
C GLY A 130 -8.09 0.28 -4.00
N ASN A 131 -9.28 0.24 -3.39
CA ASN A 131 -10.03 1.44 -3.00
C ASN A 131 -10.23 2.44 -4.16
N ASN A 132 -10.50 1.92 -5.33
CA ASN A 132 -10.57 2.66 -6.59
C ASN A 132 -11.98 3.25 -6.78
N ILE A 133 -12.09 4.55 -7.05
CA ILE A 133 -13.39 5.22 -7.26
C ILE A 133 -13.68 5.60 -8.71
N TYR A 134 -12.69 5.57 -9.60
CA TYR A 134 -12.86 6.00 -10.99
C TYR A 134 -12.78 4.86 -12.01
N GLY A 135 -12.80 3.61 -11.56
CA GLY A 135 -12.64 2.46 -12.44
C GLY A 135 -11.29 2.43 -13.19
N TRP A 136 -10.26 3.04 -12.61
CA TRP A 136 -8.93 3.03 -13.20
C TRP A 136 -8.37 1.61 -13.24
N VAL A 137 -7.69 1.27 -14.31
CA VAL A 137 -6.96 0.01 -14.47
C VAL A 137 -5.47 0.31 -14.57
N TRP A 138 -4.67 -0.55 -13.98
CA TRP A 138 -3.22 -0.37 -13.96
C TRP A 138 -2.60 -0.65 -15.32
N SER A 139 -3.01 -1.74 -15.97
CA SER A 139 -2.35 -2.30 -17.16
C SER A 139 -2.43 -1.42 -18.40
N GLU A 140 -3.44 -0.56 -18.50
CA GLU A 140 -3.74 0.16 -19.74
C GLU A 140 -3.55 1.68 -19.61
N GLY A 141 -2.80 2.13 -18.64
CA GLY A 141 -2.56 3.56 -18.44
C GLY A 141 -3.80 4.33 -18.00
N GLY A 142 -4.72 3.65 -17.33
CA GLY A 142 -5.94 4.23 -16.77
C GLY A 142 -7.04 4.41 -17.80
N SER A 143 -8.19 3.91 -17.49
CA SER A 143 -9.36 4.10 -18.31
C SER A 143 -10.04 5.44 -18.02
N GLY A 144 -10.32 6.19 -19.06
CA GLY A 144 -11.50 7.00 -19.23
C GLY A 144 -11.81 8.17 -18.29
N GLY A 145 -10.97 8.50 -17.34
CA GLY A 145 -11.21 9.68 -16.52
C GLY A 145 -10.40 10.91 -17.01
N PRO A 146 -10.74 12.13 -16.59
CA PRO A 146 -9.99 13.34 -16.92
C PRO A 146 -8.52 13.32 -16.49
N TRP A 147 -8.10 12.29 -15.76
CA TRP A 147 -6.79 12.11 -15.14
C TRP A 147 -5.98 10.98 -15.74
N LYS A 148 -6.33 10.54 -16.94
CA LYS A 148 -5.63 9.46 -17.67
C LYS A 148 -4.11 9.67 -17.71
N GLY A 149 -3.65 10.90 -17.90
CA GLY A 149 -2.23 11.24 -17.93
C GLY A 149 -1.53 11.04 -16.58
N ALA A 150 -2.17 11.42 -15.47
CA ALA A 150 -1.60 11.23 -14.13
C ALA A 150 -1.49 9.73 -13.75
N VAL A 151 -2.50 8.94 -14.14
CA VAL A 151 -2.46 7.49 -13.91
C VAL A 151 -1.38 6.83 -14.75
N SER A 152 -1.25 7.18 -16.03
CA SER A 152 -0.21 6.61 -16.89
C SER A 152 1.19 6.91 -16.36
N THR A 153 1.44 8.10 -15.82
CA THR A 153 2.73 8.41 -15.19
C THR A 153 3.01 7.51 -13.98
N ILE A 154 2.03 7.30 -13.12
CA ILE A 154 2.16 6.42 -11.94
C ILE A 154 2.33 4.96 -12.37
N THR A 155 1.62 4.51 -13.42
CA THR A 155 1.68 3.13 -13.91
C THR A 155 2.93 2.86 -14.75
N GLU A 156 3.48 3.86 -15.43
CA GLU A 156 4.73 3.72 -16.19
C GLU A 156 5.96 3.60 -15.28
N LEU A 157 5.91 4.14 -14.07
CA LEU A 157 7.03 4.05 -13.13
C LEU A 157 7.47 2.60 -12.87
N PRO A 158 6.59 1.63 -12.54
CA PRO A 158 6.98 0.23 -12.40
C PRO A 158 7.50 -0.40 -13.69
N ARG A 159 6.93 -0.05 -14.85
CA ARG A 159 7.43 -0.51 -16.15
C ARG A 159 8.80 0.06 -16.46
N PHE A 160 9.03 1.33 -16.14
CA PHE A 160 10.34 1.96 -16.26
C PHE A 160 11.36 1.26 -15.35
N TRP A 161 11.04 1.00 -14.11
CA TRP A 161 11.89 0.29 -13.16
C TRP A 161 12.20 -1.14 -13.63
N LYS A 162 11.20 -1.85 -14.16
CA LYS A 162 11.39 -3.20 -14.71
C LYS A 162 12.34 -3.19 -15.90
N LYS A 163 12.19 -2.23 -16.84
CA LYS A 163 13.09 -2.08 -18.00
C LYS A 163 14.50 -1.66 -17.60
N ASN A 164 14.65 -0.96 -16.50
CA ASN A 164 15.92 -0.41 -16.02
C ASN A 164 16.33 -1.04 -14.68
N ALA A 165 16.09 -2.33 -14.51
CA ALA A 165 16.36 -3.04 -13.24
C ALA A 165 17.81 -2.89 -12.78
N ALA A 166 18.78 -2.90 -13.69
CA ALA A 166 20.19 -2.70 -13.35
C ALA A 166 20.46 -1.30 -12.80
N ALA A 167 19.91 -0.25 -13.42
CA ALA A 167 20.04 1.13 -12.93
C ALA A 167 19.29 1.33 -11.60
N SER A 168 18.11 0.71 -11.46
CA SER A 168 17.33 0.72 -10.22
C SER A 168 18.08 0.05 -9.08
N ASN A 169 18.64 -1.12 -9.32
CA ASN A 169 19.45 -1.85 -8.34
C ASN A 169 20.68 -1.03 -7.94
N LEU A 170 21.37 -0.43 -8.91
CA LEU A 170 22.52 0.43 -8.64
C LEU A 170 22.11 1.62 -7.75
N CYS A 171 21.03 2.33 -8.06
CA CYS A 171 20.52 3.41 -7.22
C CYS A 171 20.15 2.93 -5.82
N TYR A 172 19.56 1.75 -5.69
CA TYR A 172 19.25 1.14 -4.40
C TYR A 172 20.53 0.84 -3.61
N TYR A 173 21.53 0.19 -4.21
CA TYR A 173 22.81 -0.07 -3.55
C TYR A 173 23.54 1.21 -3.17
N LEU A 174 23.58 2.21 -4.04
CA LEU A 174 24.15 3.51 -3.72
C LEU A 174 23.43 4.20 -2.56
N SER A 175 22.11 4.08 -2.46
CA SER A 175 21.36 4.62 -1.33
C SER A 175 21.65 3.91 -0.02
N LEU A 176 21.89 2.60 -0.04
CA LEU A 176 22.33 1.84 1.13
C LEU A 176 23.74 2.23 1.57
N LEU A 177 24.66 2.41 0.63
CA LEU A 177 26.02 2.86 0.91
C LEU A 177 26.03 4.28 1.46
N ALA A 178 25.19 5.17 0.94
CA ALA A 178 25.07 6.54 1.45
C ALA A 178 24.45 6.58 2.84
N ALA A 179 23.61 5.62 3.20
CA ALA A 179 23.03 5.50 4.54
C ALA A 179 24.00 4.91 5.59
N ASP A 180 25.02 4.18 5.14
CA ASP A 180 26.07 3.59 5.98
C ASP A 180 27.44 3.77 5.35
N PRO A 181 28.09 4.94 5.55
CA PRO A 181 29.39 5.25 4.96
C PRO A 181 30.52 4.31 5.35
N GLN A 182 30.35 3.49 6.39
CA GLN A 182 31.37 2.50 6.80
C GLN A 182 31.34 1.21 5.98
N LYS A 183 30.34 1.04 5.11
CA LYS A 183 30.19 -0.11 4.18
C LYS A 183 30.57 0.23 2.73
N ALA A 184 31.07 1.45 2.48
CA ALA A 184 31.54 1.90 1.19
C ALA A 184 33.10 1.60 1.02
#